data_c8e96c9c99a657c24eea083d23ac97b1
#
_entry.id   c8e96c9c99a657c24eea083d23ac97b1
#
_cell.length_a   1.000
_cell.length_b   1.000
_cell.length_c   1.000
_cell.angle_alpha   90.00
_cell.angle_beta   90.00
_cell.angle_gamma   90.00
#
_symmetry.space_group_name_H-M   'P 1'
#
loop_
_entity.id
_entity.type
_entity.pdbx_description
1 polymer ?
#
loop_
_entity_poly.entity_id
_entity_poly.type
_entity_poly.pdbx_seq_one_letter_code
_entity_poly.pdbx_strand_id
1 'polypeptide(L)'
;MKKSIMILLVFSLLFVSGCSPAGENSSKKNKTDIEKMDFSEEPENVIYLAGGCFWGIEKLMQSIPGVTDTESGYANGTGSSDARYGVVTKGRTGFRETVRVEYDPKKVSLDALLLAYFYVIDPTVSDQQGNDKGTQYQTGIYYTNDKAKETVERIAAVEKGRNDVFAVEIKPLINYYPAEEYHQDYLEKNPNGYCHIPHEEIKLFSRLTIDPGDYTKPAAESIREKLTDEQYRVTQENNTEKPFRNKFWDQFEKGIYVDIVTGEPLFSSSDKFESGCGWPAFSKPIEAPAVVEKEDRSFGMRRTEVRSRTGDSHLGHVFTNDPESPNGIRYCINSAALRFIPYAKMKDEGYGYLLDLFD
;
A
#
# COMPACT_ATOMS: atom_id res chain seq x y z
N MET A 1 -50.93 -60.19 -1.67
CA MET A 1 -50.56 -61.62 -1.89
C MET A 1 -49.08 -61.76 -1.50
N LYS A 2 -48.87 -62.58 -0.45
CA LYS A 2 -47.78 -63.56 -0.22
C LYS A 2 -46.32 -62.99 -0.29
N LYS A 3 -45.40 -63.28 0.59
CA LYS A 3 -45.34 -64.03 1.88
C LYS A 3 -44.03 -63.66 2.58
N SER A 4 -44.11 -63.54 3.89
CA SER A 4 -42.98 -63.60 4.84
C SER A 4 -42.17 -64.88 4.69
N ILE A 5 -40.87 -64.83 4.96
CA ILE A 5 -40.14 -65.90 5.67
C ILE A 5 -39.08 -65.28 6.54
N MET A 6 -39.20 -65.56 7.83
CA MET A 6 -38.30 -65.29 8.93
C MET A 6 -37.54 -66.59 9.18
N ILE A 7 -36.20 -66.56 9.28
CA ILE A 7 -35.45 -67.68 9.85
C ILE A 7 -34.47 -67.13 10.89
N LEU A 8 -34.68 -67.58 12.10
CA LEU A 8 -33.85 -67.50 13.31
C LEU A 8 -32.92 -68.70 13.35
N LEU A 9 -31.71 -68.54 13.87
CA LEU A 9 -30.95 -69.56 14.61
C LEU A 9 -29.56 -68.99 14.92
N VAL A 10 -29.21 -68.62 16.13
CA VAL A 10 -28.76 -69.34 17.35
C VAL A 10 -27.24 -69.50 17.46
N PHE A 11 -26.72 -68.80 18.46
CA PHE A 11 -25.54 -68.98 19.34
C PHE A 11 -24.39 -69.89 18.96
N SER A 12 -23.17 -69.35 19.10
CA SER A 12 -22.11 -70.00 19.85
C SER A 12 -21.07 -68.97 20.34
N LEU A 13 -20.95 -68.86 21.66
CA LEU A 13 -19.81 -68.20 22.37
C LEU A 13 -18.61 -69.16 22.29
N LEU A 14 -17.47 -68.60 21.91
CA LEU A 14 -16.14 -69.15 22.23
C LEU A 14 -15.25 -68.03 22.75
N PHE A 15 -14.95 -68.05 24.04
CA PHE A 15 -13.89 -67.30 24.69
C PHE A 15 -12.55 -67.89 24.26
N VAL A 16 -11.67 -66.99 23.70
CA VAL A 16 -10.22 -67.25 23.65
C VAL A 16 -9.55 -66.02 24.19
N SER A 17 -8.91 -66.18 25.34
CA SER A 17 -7.91 -65.29 25.89
C SER A 17 -6.63 -65.34 25.02
N GLY A 18 -6.10 -64.18 24.66
CA GLY A 18 -4.85 -64.12 23.98
C GLY A 18 -4.27 -62.72 23.89
N CYS A 19 -3.30 -62.43 24.74
CA CYS A 19 -2.19 -61.43 24.65
C CYS A 19 -2.37 -60.19 23.80
N SER A 20 -2.36 -59.02 24.44
CA SER A 20 -2.03 -57.74 23.86
C SER A 20 -0.58 -57.70 23.36
N PRO A 21 -0.30 -57.19 22.14
CA PRO A 21 0.92 -56.47 21.88
C PRO A 21 0.66 -55.00 22.10
N ALA A 22 1.52 -54.35 22.87
CA ALA A 22 1.65 -52.91 22.94
C ALA A 22 1.90 -52.38 21.53
N GLY A 23 0.85 -51.84 20.90
CA GLY A 23 0.92 -51.07 19.68
C GLY A 23 1.27 -49.62 20.06
N GLU A 24 2.49 -49.22 19.75
CA GLU A 24 2.90 -47.83 19.70
C GLU A 24 1.86 -47.08 18.89
N ASN A 25 1.11 -46.22 19.59
CA ASN A 25 0.25 -45.25 18.96
C ASN A 25 1.13 -44.17 18.36
N SER A 26 1.71 -44.42 17.20
CA SER A 26 2.27 -43.44 16.32
C SER A 26 1.08 -42.56 15.88
N SER A 27 0.75 -41.56 16.68
CA SER A 27 -0.08 -40.48 16.25
C SER A 27 0.58 -39.88 15.02
N LYS A 28 0.04 -40.15 13.84
CA LYS A 28 0.28 -39.34 12.66
C LYS A 28 0.01 -37.91 13.07
N LYS A 29 1.04 -37.10 13.34
CA LYS A 29 0.97 -35.65 13.38
C LYS A 29 0.38 -35.24 12.05
N ASN A 30 -0.93 -35.02 12.03
CA ASN A 30 -1.60 -34.40 10.90
C ASN A 30 -1.04 -32.98 10.77
N LYS A 31 -0.56 -32.71 9.55
CA LYS A 31 -0.41 -31.42 8.91
C LYS A 31 -0.53 -30.20 9.84
N THR A 32 0.67 -29.75 10.33
CA THR A 32 1.01 -28.38 10.70
C THR A 32 -0.07 -27.57 11.42
N ASP A 33 -0.21 -27.79 12.71
CA ASP A 33 -0.70 -26.73 13.60
C ASP A 33 0.33 -25.59 13.51
N ILE A 34 -0.08 -24.44 12.95
CA ILE A 34 0.75 -23.23 12.89
C ILE A 34 1.00 -22.80 14.34
N GLU A 35 2.27 -22.62 14.70
CA GLU A 35 2.67 -22.11 16.00
C GLU A 35 2.19 -20.67 16.13
N LYS A 36 1.31 -20.39 17.13
CA LYS A 36 0.78 -19.06 17.38
C LYS A 36 1.59 -18.37 18.46
N MET A 37 1.91 -17.11 18.24
CA MET A 37 2.55 -16.23 19.21
C MET A 37 1.52 -15.26 19.79
N ASP A 38 1.79 -14.77 20.99
CA ASP A 38 1.05 -13.70 21.63
C ASP A 38 1.73 -12.37 21.34
N PHE A 39 0.99 -11.43 20.76
CA PHE A 39 1.44 -10.08 20.43
C PHE A 39 0.73 -9.01 21.27
N SER A 40 0.13 -9.36 22.39
CA SER A 40 -0.57 -8.41 23.27
C SER A 40 0.34 -7.35 23.90
N GLU A 41 1.63 -7.65 24.01
CA GLU A 41 2.66 -6.73 24.50
C GLU A 41 3.38 -5.95 23.38
N GLU A 42 3.03 -6.23 22.10
CA GLU A 42 3.61 -5.51 20.96
C GLU A 42 3.13 -4.05 20.98
N PRO A 43 4.03 -3.05 20.77
CA PRO A 43 3.62 -1.65 20.68
C PRO A 43 2.55 -1.41 19.60
N GLU A 44 1.61 -0.48 19.84
CA GLU A 44 0.55 -0.15 18.88
C GLU A 44 1.09 0.42 17.54
N ASN A 45 2.28 1.00 17.58
CA ASN A 45 2.97 1.62 16.45
C ASN A 45 3.94 0.66 15.75
N VAL A 46 3.54 -0.60 15.62
CA VAL A 46 4.26 -1.62 14.86
C VAL A 46 3.39 -2.19 13.75
N ILE A 47 4.00 -2.37 12.58
CA ILE A 47 3.40 -3.03 11.42
C ILE A 47 4.39 -4.00 10.79
N TYR A 48 3.90 -5.06 10.17
CA TYR A 48 4.69 -6.09 9.53
C TYR A 48 4.42 -6.13 8.03
N LEU A 49 5.46 -5.90 7.21
CA LEU A 49 5.35 -5.68 5.77
C LEU A 49 6.15 -6.73 5.00
N ALA A 50 5.45 -7.57 4.25
CA ALA A 50 6.03 -8.52 3.30
C ALA A 50 5.89 -7.97 1.88
N GLY A 51 6.99 -7.68 1.20
CA GLY A 51 6.99 -7.00 -0.10
C GLY A 51 8.05 -7.54 -1.06
N GLY A 52 8.18 -8.86 -1.19
CA GLY A 52 9.27 -9.50 -1.92
C GLY A 52 10.48 -9.73 -1.00
N CYS A 53 11.70 -9.53 -1.53
CA CYS A 53 12.92 -9.62 -0.71
C CYS A 53 12.89 -8.55 0.40
N PHE A 54 13.02 -8.98 1.65
CA PHE A 54 12.95 -8.10 2.82
C PHE A 54 14.05 -7.04 2.87
N TRP A 55 15.22 -7.25 2.25
CA TRP A 55 16.28 -6.23 2.22
C TRP A 55 15.83 -4.89 1.61
N GLY A 56 15.04 -4.96 0.52
CA GLY A 56 14.51 -3.76 -0.15
C GLY A 56 13.48 -3.04 0.72
N ILE A 57 12.55 -3.79 1.33
CA ILE A 57 11.51 -3.23 2.21
C ILE A 57 12.14 -2.66 3.49
N GLU A 58 13.11 -3.35 4.10
CA GLU A 58 13.84 -2.86 5.27
C GLU A 58 14.52 -1.51 4.95
N LYS A 59 15.27 -1.45 3.84
CA LYS A 59 15.94 -0.22 3.41
C LYS A 59 14.97 0.92 3.11
N LEU A 60 13.85 0.62 2.47
CA LEU A 60 12.80 1.62 2.23
C LEU A 60 12.27 2.19 3.54
N MET A 61 11.86 1.32 4.47
CA MET A 61 11.28 1.76 5.74
C MET A 61 12.28 2.53 6.59
N GLN A 62 13.53 2.08 6.69
CA GLN A 62 14.63 2.79 7.37
C GLN A 62 14.86 4.21 6.80
N SER A 63 14.59 4.43 5.52
CA SER A 63 14.78 5.73 4.89
C SER A 63 13.73 6.76 5.27
N ILE A 64 12.55 6.32 5.77
CA ILE A 64 11.41 7.22 6.04
C ILE A 64 11.60 7.91 7.39
N PRO A 65 11.62 9.26 7.44
CA PRO A 65 11.73 10.00 8.70
C PRO A 65 10.56 9.66 9.62
N GLY A 66 10.87 9.22 10.84
CA GLY A 66 9.86 8.80 11.82
C GLY A 66 9.80 7.29 12.06
N VAL A 67 10.35 6.46 11.17
CA VAL A 67 10.62 5.06 11.48
C VAL A 67 11.74 5.00 12.53
N THR A 68 11.51 4.24 13.60
CA THR A 68 12.41 4.18 14.76
C THR A 68 13.20 2.88 14.82
N ASP A 69 12.65 1.80 14.28
CA ASP A 69 13.30 0.48 14.24
C ASP A 69 12.76 -0.37 13.11
N THR A 70 13.60 -1.25 12.55
CA THR A 70 13.22 -2.27 11.57
C THR A 70 13.94 -3.58 11.87
N GLU A 71 13.26 -4.69 11.63
CA GLU A 71 13.85 -6.03 11.77
C GLU A 71 13.35 -6.92 10.63
N SER A 72 14.29 -7.50 9.87
CA SER A 72 13.98 -8.50 8.84
C SER A 72 13.67 -9.85 9.47
N GLY A 73 12.62 -10.55 9.00
CA GLY A 73 12.20 -11.82 9.58
C GLY A 73 11.26 -12.63 8.69
N TYR A 74 10.64 -13.62 9.31
CA TYR A 74 9.74 -14.59 8.66
C TYR A 74 8.41 -14.61 9.37
N ALA A 75 7.32 -14.28 8.67
CA ALA A 75 5.97 -14.18 9.25
C ALA A 75 5.01 -15.26 8.73
N ASN A 76 4.03 -15.59 9.56
CA ASN A 76 2.83 -16.38 9.25
C ASN A 76 3.12 -17.79 8.66
N GLY A 77 4.22 -18.42 9.08
CA GLY A 77 4.59 -19.77 8.66
C GLY A 77 4.35 -20.86 9.71
N THR A 78 4.97 -22.01 9.49
CA THR A 78 4.77 -23.24 10.27
C THR A 78 5.17 -23.11 11.73
N GLY A 79 6.36 -22.58 12.05
CA GLY A 79 6.84 -22.41 13.41
C GLY A 79 8.36 -22.27 13.50
N SER A 80 8.86 -22.07 14.73
CA SER A 80 10.25 -21.71 15.06
C SER A 80 11.31 -22.64 14.46
N SER A 81 11.04 -23.92 14.36
CA SER A 81 11.98 -24.90 13.80
C SER A 81 12.29 -24.69 12.31
N ASP A 82 11.35 -24.08 11.58
CA ASP A 82 11.41 -23.88 10.14
C ASP A 82 11.79 -22.44 9.74
N ALA A 83 11.80 -21.52 10.71
CA ALA A 83 12.11 -20.11 10.53
C ALA A 83 13.62 -19.89 10.34
N ARG A 84 14.15 -20.38 9.25
CA ARG A 84 15.56 -20.25 8.83
C ARG A 84 15.63 -20.11 7.31
N TYR A 85 16.48 -19.23 6.83
CA TYR A 85 16.59 -18.90 5.41
C TYR A 85 16.65 -20.14 4.50
N GLY A 86 17.56 -21.07 4.78
CA GLY A 86 17.74 -22.29 3.98
C GLY A 86 16.55 -23.27 4.00
N VAL A 87 15.55 -23.05 4.88
CA VAL A 87 14.30 -23.84 4.93
C VAL A 87 13.17 -23.05 4.27
N VAL A 88 13.04 -21.75 4.58
CA VAL A 88 12.02 -20.84 4.04
C VAL A 88 12.10 -20.76 2.51
N THR A 89 13.31 -20.62 1.95
CA THR A 89 13.54 -20.52 0.51
C THR A 89 13.16 -21.77 -0.29
N LYS A 90 12.87 -22.89 0.38
CA LYS A 90 12.30 -24.08 -0.27
C LYS A 90 10.81 -23.95 -0.58
N GLY A 91 10.16 -22.88 -0.13
CA GLY A 91 8.77 -22.55 -0.45
C GLY A 91 7.71 -23.48 0.15
N ARG A 92 8.00 -24.18 1.28
CA ARG A 92 7.09 -25.19 1.89
C ARG A 92 6.64 -24.85 3.29
N THR A 93 7.19 -23.81 3.88
CA THR A 93 6.95 -23.42 5.28
C THR A 93 5.75 -22.48 5.46
N GLY A 94 5.28 -21.88 4.38
CA GLY A 94 4.25 -20.84 4.43
C GLY A 94 4.77 -19.48 4.93
N PHE A 95 6.02 -19.38 5.36
CA PHE A 95 6.63 -18.12 5.76
C PHE A 95 6.76 -17.13 4.60
N ARG A 96 6.56 -15.85 4.94
CA ARG A 96 6.84 -14.70 4.08
C ARG A 96 8.06 -13.97 4.61
N GLU A 97 8.97 -13.55 3.74
CA GLU A 97 10.00 -12.58 4.08
C GLU A 97 9.31 -11.27 4.45
N THR A 98 9.50 -10.82 5.66
CA THR A 98 8.70 -9.75 6.27
C THR A 98 9.60 -8.84 7.09
N VAL A 99 9.34 -7.55 7.03
CA VAL A 99 10.00 -6.55 7.88
C VAL A 99 9.03 -6.11 8.98
N ARG A 100 9.44 -6.25 10.24
CA ARG A 100 8.83 -5.57 11.38
C ARG A 100 9.25 -4.11 11.32
N VAL A 101 8.30 -3.19 11.38
CA VAL A 101 8.54 -1.75 11.31
C VAL A 101 7.93 -1.08 12.52
N GLU A 102 8.76 -0.43 13.33
CA GLU A 102 8.33 0.42 14.44
C GLU A 102 8.50 1.89 14.06
N TYR A 103 7.53 2.74 14.40
CA TYR A 103 7.53 4.14 14.00
C TYR A 103 7.00 5.07 15.08
N ASP A 104 7.43 6.33 15.08
CA ASP A 104 6.90 7.40 15.93
C ASP A 104 5.65 8.01 15.27
N PRO A 105 4.43 7.74 15.77
CA PRO A 105 3.19 8.22 15.16
C PRO A 105 2.99 9.73 15.23
N LYS A 106 3.90 10.46 15.89
CA LYS A 106 3.94 11.93 15.88
C LYS A 106 4.76 12.49 14.72
N LYS A 107 5.53 11.65 14.05
CA LYS A 107 6.43 12.05 12.94
C LYS A 107 6.00 11.47 11.60
N VAL A 108 5.43 10.27 11.60
CA VAL A 108 4.96 9.59 10.40
C VAL A 108 3.73 8.75 10.73
N SER A 109 2.72 8.81 9.88
CA SER A 109 1.52 7.98 10.01
C SER A 109 1.72 6.58 9.44
N LEU A 110 0.87 5.63 9.84
CA LEU A 110 0.78 4.32 9.17
C LEU A 110 0.36 4.49 7.70
N ASP A 111 -0.46 5.49 7.39
CA ASP A 111 -0.85 5.84 6.02
C ASP A 111 0.37 6.13 5.14
N ALA A 112 1.34 6.88 5.65
CA ALA A 112 2.57 7.20 4.92
C ALA A 112 3.45 5.95 4.68
N LEU A 113 3.57 5.08 5.68
CA LEU A 113 4.31 3.81 5.52
C LEU A 113 3.64 2.89 4.49
N LEU A 114 2.32 2.79 4.53
CA LEU A 114 1.56 1.98 3.57
C LEU A 114 1.57 2.60 2.17
N LEU A 115 1.59 3.93 2.04
CA LEU A 115 1.81 4.60 0.77
C LEU A 115 3.16 4.19 0.17
N ALA A 116 4.24 4.26 0.95
CA ALA A 116 5.57 3.86 0.49
C ALA A 116 5.60 2.39 0.08
N TYR A 117 4.99 1.52 0.88
CA TYR A 117 4.88 0.09 0.60
C TYR A 117 4.14 -0.18 -0.72
N PHE A 118 2.94 0.36 -0.92
CA PHE A 118 2.17 0.14 -2.14
C PHE A 118 2.79 0.80 -3.38
N TYR A 119 3.58 1.84 -3.20
CA TYR A 119 4.28 2.49 -4.31
C TYR A 119 5.37 1.61 -4.93
N VAL A 120 6.04 0.78 -4.13
CA VAL A 120 7.20 0.00 -4.57
C VAL A 120 6.88 -1.46 -4.91
N ILE A 121 5.70 -1.97 -4.54
CA ILE A 121 5.28 -3.33 -4.87
C ILE A 121 4.36 -3.37 -6.08
N ASP A 122 4.30 -4.52 -6.75
CA ASP A 122 3.20 -4.85 -7.67
C ASP A 122 2.12 -5.62 -6.88
N PRO A 123 0.97 -4.97 -6.58
CA PRO A 123 -0.08 -5.59 -5.78
C PRO A 123 -0.89 -6.66 -6.54
N THR A 124 -0.60 -6.87 -7.83
CA THR A 124 -1.38 -7.76 -8.72
C THR A 124 -0.77 -9.15 -8.86
N VAL A 125 0.49 -9.34 -8.46
CA VAL A 125 1.21 -10.60 -8.63
C VAL A 125 1.28 -11.41 -7.34
N SER A 126 1.14 -12.73 -7.46
CA SER A 126 1.27 -13.67 -6.34
C SER A 126 2.65 -14.32 -6.34
N ASP A 127 3.19 -14.54 -5.13
CA ASP A 127 4.44 -15.28 -4.90
C ASP A 127 5.64 -14.74 -5.69
N GLN A 128 5.63 -13.44 -5.99
CA GLN A 128 6.71 -12.80 -6.75
C GLN A 128 6.74 -11.29 -6.53
N GLN A 129 7.95 -10.68 -6.52
CA GLN A 129 8.17 -9.24 -6.74
C GLN A 129 9.43 -9.05 -7.59
N GLY A 130 9.30 -8.33 -8.70
CA GLY A 130 10.38 -8.17 -9.66
C GLY A 130 10.93 -9.52 -10.14
N ASN A 131 12.23 -9.74 -9.90
CA ASN A 131 12.92 -11.01 -10.26
C ASN A 131 12.83 -12.09 -9.17
N ASP A 132 12.37 -11.73 -7.95
CA ASP A 132 12.27 -12.65 -6.82
C ASP A 132 11.01 -13.49 -6.93
N LYS A 133 11.16 -14.81 -7.09
CA LYS A 133 10.07 -15.77 -7.29
C LYS A 133 10.09 -16.84 -6.22
N GLY A 134 8.94 -17.09 -5.60
CA GLY A 134 8.75 -18.09 -4.55
C GLY A 134 7.72 -17.62 -3.53
N THR A 135 7.11 -18.57 -2.81
CA THR A 135 6.06 -18.29 -1.84
C THR A 135 6.52 -17.35 -0.72
N GLN A 136 7.80 -17.31 -0.39
CA GLN A 136 8.38 -16.41 0.61
C GLN A 136 8.30 -14.93 0.18
N TYR A 137 8.20 -14.65 -1.12
CA TYR A 137 8.13 -13.31 -1.69
C TYR A 137 6.69 -12.81 -1.92
N GLN A 138 5.69 -13.55 -1.42
CA GLN A 138 4.30 -13.11 -1.42
C GLN A 138 4.16 -11.81 -0.65
N THR A 139 3.49 -10.83 -1.26
CA THR A 139 3.19 -9.54 -0.62
C THR A 139 2.13 -9.67 0.45
N GLY A 140 2.30 -8.93 1.54
CA GLY A 140 1.36 -8.96 2.65
C GLY A 140 1.58 -7.85 3.67
N ILE A 141 0.50 -7.49 4.37
CA ILE A 141 0.50 -6.56 5.50
C ILE A 141 -0.13 -7.30 6.67
N TYR A 142 0.63 -7.42 7.77
CA TYR A 142 0.19 -8.16 8.95
C TYR A 142 0.13 -7.23 10.15
N TYR A 143 -1.00 -7.25 10.86
CA TYR A 143 -1.30 -6.36 11.99
C TYR A 143 -1.48 -7.14 13.28
N THR A 144 -1.23 -6.48 14.41
CA THR A 144 -1.32 -7.05 15.77
C THR A 144 -2.45 -6.43 16.60
N ASN A 145 -3.03 -5.31 16.15
CA ASN A 145 -4.05 -4.57 16.88
C ASN A 145 -5.15 -4.00 15.95
N ASP A 146 -6.30 -3.64 16.53
CA ASP A 146 -7.47 -3.19 15.77
C ASP A 146 -7.28 -1.84 15.10
N LYS A 147 -6.48 -0.92 15.68
CA LYS A 147 -6.19 0.39 15.09
C LYS A 147 -5.39 0.25 13.79
N ALA A 148 -4.34 -0.57 13.82
CA ALA A 148 -3.56 -0.87 12.61
C ALA A 148 -4.43 -1.59 11.57
N LYS A 149 -5.27 -2.55 11.99
CA LYS A 149 -6.21 -3.25 11.13
C LYS A 149 -7.13 -2.28 10.37
N GLU A 150 -7.78 -1.34 11.09
CA GLU A 150 -8.69 -0.37 10.47
C GLU A 150 -7.99 0.45 9.37
N THR A 151 -6.79 0.96 9.66
CA THR A 151 -6.00 1.71 8.69
C THR A 151 -5.61 0.86 7.49
N VAL A 152 -5.10 -0.36 7.73
CA VAL A 152 -4.68 -1.29 6.68
C VAL A 152 -5.86 -1.68 5.77
N GLU A 153 -7.00 -2.05 6.35
CA GLU A 153 -8.19 -2.44 5.59
C GLU A 153 -8.74 -1.28 4.75
N ARG A 154 -8.72 -0.04 5.28
CA ARG A 154 -9.13 1.17 4.56
C ARG A 154 -8.23 1.44 3.35
N ILE A 155 -6.93 1.41 3.51
CA ILE A 155 -5.97 1.66 2.42
C ILE A 155 -5.99 0.52 1.41
N ALA A 156 -6.02 -0.73 1.88
CA ALA A 156 -6.12 -1.90 0.99
C ALA A 156 -7.42 -1.89 0.15
N ALA A 157 -8.52 -1.37 0.68
CA ALA A 157 -9.76 -1.21 -0.08
C ALA A 157 -9.61 -0.21 -1.23
N VAL A 158 -8.89 0.90 -1.01
CA VAL A 158 -8.58 1.88 -2.07
C VAL A 158 -7.70 1.25 -3.13
N GLU A 159 -6.60 0.59 -2.74
CA GLU A 159 -5.68 -0.06 -3.68
C GLU A 159 -6.34 -1.19 -4.47
N LYS A 160 -7.20 -1.98 -3.83
CA LYS A 160 -8.02 -2.99 -4.50
C LYS A 160 -8.97 -2.37 -5.54
N GLY A 161 -9.52 -1.19 -5.28
CA GLY A 161 -10.39 -0.47 -6.23
C GLY A 161 -9.63 0.09 -7.45
N ARG A 162 -8.31 0.23 -7.35
CA ARG A 162 -7.44 0.71 -8.43
C ARG A 162 -6.96 -0.39 -9.38
N ASN A 163 -7.03 -1.66 -8.95
CA ASN A 163 -6.46 -2.80 -9.64
C ASN A 163 -7.52 -3.86 -9.95
N ASP A 164 -7.51 -4.44 -11.15
CA ASP A 164 -8.42 -5.54 -11.52
C ASP A 164 -8.11 -6.83 -10.74
N VAL A 165 -6.86 -7.01 -10.33
CA VAL A 165 -6.37 -8.10 -9.49
C VAL A 165 -5.70 -7.51 -8.26
N PHE A 166 -5.94 -8.10 -7.10
CA PHE A 166 -5.29 -7.72 -5.85
C PHE A 166 -4.83 -8.97 -5.11
N ALA A 167 -3.52 -9.18 -5.08
CA ALA A 167 -2.88 -10.38 -4.54
C ALA A 167 -2.28 -10.19 -3.14
N VAL A 168 -2.29 -8.96 -2.59
CA VAL A 168 -1.67 -8.65 -1.29
C VAL A 168 -2.45 -9.31 -0.15
N GLU A 169 -1.77 -10.05 0.70
CA GLU A 169 -2.35 -10.64 1.91
C GLU A 169 -2.61 -9.56 2.96
N ILE A 170 -3.86 -9.45 3.45
CA ILE A 170 -4.23 -8.57 4.57
C ILE A 170 -4.74 -9.47 5.69
N LYS A 171 -3.93 -9.66 6.74
CA LYS A 171 -4.19 -10.68 7.76
C LYS A 171 -3.66 -10.25 9.14
N PRO A 172 -4.21 -10.78 10.25
CA PRO A 172 -3.53 -10.69 11.53
C PRO A 172 -2.16 -11.40 11.47
N LEU A 173 -1.20 -10.92 12.23
CA LEU A 173 0.04 -11.61 12.48
C LEU A 173 -0.22 -12.84 13.37
N ILE A 174 0.25 -14.01 12.96
CA ILE A 174 0.10 -15.26 13.70
C ILE A 174 1.38 -15.63 14.44
N ASN A 175 2.51 -15.48 13.75
CA ASN A 175 3.85 -15.65 14.30
C ASN A 175 4.85 -14.82 13.50
N TYR A 176 5.97 -14.49 14.15
CA TYR A 176 7.10 -13.80 13.54
C TYR A 176 8.39 -14.26 14.19
N TYR A 177 9.40 -14.49 13.40
CA TYR A 177 10.74 -14.91 13.85
C TYR A 177 11.77 -14.03 13.14
N PRO A 178 12.68 -13.36 13.90
CA PRO A 178 13.79 -12.62 13.30
C PRO A 178 14.60 -13.49 12.36
N ALA A 179 14.99 -12.94 11.23
CA ALA A 179 15.94 -13.60 10.33
C ALA A 179 17.35 -13.56 10.92
N GLU A 180 18.24 -14.34 10.33
CA GLU A 180 19.62 -14.42 10.75
C GLU A 180 20.32 -13.06 10.67
N GLU A 181 21.26 -12.79 11.58
CA GLU A 181 21.95 -11.50 11.72
C GLU A 181 22.54 -10.94 10.41
N TYR A 182 22.99 -11.81 9.51
CA TYR A 182 23.54 -11.35 8.23
C TYR A 182 22.49 -10.79 7.25
N HIS A 183 21.21 -10.93 7.56
CA HIS A 183 20.11 -10.31 6.81
C HIS A 183 19.72 -8.92 7.35
N GLN A 184 20.01 -8.66 8.62
CA GLN A 184 19.65 -7.37 9.25
C GLN A 184 20.50 -6.25 8.68
N ASP A 185 19.88 -5.11 8.34
CA ASP A 185 20.53 -3.94 7.74
C ASP A 185 21.37 -4.26 6.51
N TYR A 186 20.94 -5.26 5.73
CA TYR A 186 21.79 -5.79 4.66
C TYR A 186 22.25 -4.72 3.67
N LEU A 187 21.34 -3.85 3.21
CA LEU A 187 21.66 -2.78 2.25
C LEU A 187 22.37 -1.58 2.88
N GLU A 188 22.30 -1.38 4.20
CA GLU A 188 23.18 -0.44 4.90
C GLU A 188 24.63 -0.97 4.94
N LYS A 189 24.80 -2.26 5.28
CA LYS A 189 26.10 -2.94 5.33
C LYS A 189 26.67 -3.16 3.91
N ASN A 190 25.80 -3.28 2.88
CA ASN A 190 26.15 -3.57 1.50
C ASN A 190 25.43 -2.62 0.52
N PRO A 191 25.85 -1.34 0.38
CA PRO A 191 25.13 -0.34 -0.42
C PRO A 191 24.96 -0.68 -1.91
N ASN A 192 25.82 -1.56 -2.45
CA ASN A 192 25.74 -2.08 -3.83
C ASN A 192 25.13 -3.47 -3.90
N GLY A 193 24.51 -3.95 -2.82
CA GLY A 193 23.83 -5.24 -2.76
C GLY A 193 22.59 -5.27 -3.67
N TYR A 194 22.09 -6.49 -3.90
CA TYR A 194 20.86 -6.66 -4.68
C TYR A 194 19.66 -5.99 -3.96
N CYS A 195 18.93 -5.17 -4.71
CA CYS A 195 17.68 -4.58 -4.30
C CYS A 195 16.69 -4.62 -5.46
N HIS A 196 15.47 -5.11 -5.23
CA HIS A 196 14.42 -5.10 -6.25
C HIS A 196 13.70 -3.74 -6.34
N ILE A 197 13.87 -2.88 -5.32
CA ILE A 197 13.33 -1.52 -5.28
C ILE A 197 14.37 -0.54 -5.86
N PRO A 198 14.02 0.30 -6.85
CA PRO A 198 14.89 1.31 -7.37
C PRO A 198 15.36 2.30 -6.30
N HIS A 199 16.65 2.65 -6.28
CA HIS A 199 17.19 3.61 -5.32
C HIS A 199 16.50 4.98 -5.35
N GLU A 200 16.02 5.42 -6.52
CA GLU A 200 15.31 6.70 -6.65
C GLU A 200 13.96 6.67 -5.94
N GLU A 201 13.28 5.52 -5.87
CA GLU A 201 12.04 5.36 -5.13
C GLU A 201 12.30 5.39 -3.61
N ILE A 202 13.34 4.73 -3.12
CA ILE A 202 13.76 4.81 -1.71
C ILE A 202 14.08 6.27 -1.33
N LYS A 203 14.83 6.97 -2.20
CA LYS A 203 15.18 8.37 -2.00
C LYS A 203 13.96 9.30 -2.01
N LEU A 204 12.94 8.99 -2.80
CA LEU A 204 11.69 9.73 -2.83
C LEU A 204 11.04 9.76 -1.43
N PHE A 205 10.91 8.59 -0.80
CA PHE A 205 10.28 8.47 0.52
C PHE A 205 11.15 8.96 1.67
N SER A 206 12.48 9.02 1.51
CA SER A 206 13.37 9.65 2.50
C SER A 206 13.16 11.17 2.63
N ARG A 207 12.42 11.77 1.70
CA ARG A 207 12.13 13.21 1.63
C ARG A 207 10.63 13.50 1.66
N LEU A 208 9.82 12.51 2.01
CA LEU A 208 8.38 12.70 2.12
C LEU A 208 8.06 13.80 3.13
N THR A 209 7.37 14.84 2.69
CA THR A 209 6.99 16.00 3.49
C THR A 209 5.49 16.04 3.74
N ILE A 210 4.70 15.52 2.78
CA ILE A 210 3.23 15.51 2.86
C ILE A 210 2.79 14.13 3.37
N ASP A 211 2.42 14.06 4.66
CA ASP A 211 1.88 12.83 5.23
C ASP A 211 0.42 12.64 4.81
N PRO A 212 0.06 11.56 4.10
CA PRO A 212 -1.33 11.30 3.70
C PRO A 212 -2.28 11.07 4.89
N GLY A 213 -1.77 10.70 6.05
CA GLY A 213 -2.56 10.54 7.28
C GLY A 213 -3.17 11.84 7.80
N ASP A 214 -2.60 12.99 7.41
CA ASP A 214 -3.15 14.32 7.73
C ASP A 214 -4.39 14.67 6.90
N TYR A 215 -4.68 13.89 5.85
CA TYR A 215 -5.75 14.15 4.88
C TYR A 215 -6.71 12.97 4.80
N THR A 216 -7.99 13.22 5.04
CA THR A 216 -9.01 12.16 5.02
C THR A 216 -10.04 12.45 3.94
N LYS A 217 -10.37 11.44 3.12
CA LYS A 217 -11.50 11.53 2.19
C LYS A 217 -12.81 11.59 3.00
N PRO A 218 -13.61 12.68 2.87
CA PRO A 218 -14.90 12.76 3.54
C PRO A 218 -15.89 11.70 3.02
N ALA A 219 -16.96 11.43 3.77
CA ALA A 219 -18.05 10.59 3.31
C ALA A 219 -18.71 11.19 2.04
N ALA A 220 -19.24 10.32 1.18
CA ALA A 220 -19.78 10.71 -0.12
C ALA A 220 -20.87 11.80 -0.04
N GLU A 221 -21.73 11.72 0.99
CA GLU A 221 -22.77 12.73 1.26
C GLU A 221 -22.16 14.10 1.56
N SER A 222 -21.11 14.14 2.39
CA SER A 222 -20.39 15.37 2.73
C SER A 222 -19.68 15.97 1.51
N ILE A 223 -19.12 15.13 0.64
CA ILE A 223 -18.52 15.59 -0.62
C ILE A 223 -19.60 16.24 -1.50
N ARG A 224 -20.77 15.59 -1.63
CA ARG A 224 -21.87 16.10 -2.44
C ARG A 224 -22.45 17.43 -1.92
N GLU A 225 -22.51 17.62 -0.61
CA GLU A 225 -22.99 18.84 0.04
C GLU A 225 -22.02 20.02 -0.09
N LYS A 226 -20.71 19.74 -0.04
CA LYS A 226 -19.68 20.79 -0.03
C LYS A 226 -19.27 21.29 -1.42
N LEU A 227 -19.37 20.43 -2.43
CA LEU A 227 -18.94 20.75 -3.78
C LEU A 227 -20.06 21.34 -4.61
N THR A 228 -19.72 22.27 -5.51
CA THR A 228 -20.63 22.70 -6.58
C THR A 228 -20.89 21.52 -7.53
N ASP A 229 -21.96 21.61 -8.35
CA ASP A 229 -22.27 20.57 -9.34
C ASP A 229 -21.14 20.33 -10.33
N GLU A 230 -20.40 21.37 -10.73
CA GLU A 230 -19.24 21.24 -11.62
C GLU A 230 -18.07 20.54 -10.93
N GLN A 231 -17.72 20.94 -9.71
CA GLN A 231 -16.66 20.32 -8.92
C GLN A 231 -16.97 18.85 -8.65
N TYR A 232 -18.21 18.52 -8.28
CA TYR A 232 -18.63 17.14 -8.05
C TYR A 232 -18.52 16.29 -9.32
N ARG A 233 -19.05 16.78 -10.45
CA ARG A 233 -18.97 16.06 -11.73
C ARG A 233 -17.55 15.85 -12.19
N VAL A 234 -16.67 16.83 -12.01
CA VAL A 234 -15.25 16.69 -12.38
C VAL A 234 -14.58 15.68 -11.47
N THR A 235 -14.66 15.85 -10.14
CA THR A 235 -13.87 15.06 -9.21
C THR A 235 -14.39 13.63 -8.99
N GLN A 236 -15.73 13.42 -9.04
CA GLN A 236 -16.37 12.15 -8.68
C GLN A 236 -16.95 11.38 -9.90
N GLU A 237 -17.23 12.08 -11.01
CA GLU A 237 -17.83 11.49 -12.21
C GLU A 237 -16.91 11.56 -13.44
N ASN A 238 -15.63 11.88 -13.25
CA ASN A 238 -14.57 11.95 -14.27
C ASN A 238 -14.91 12.89 -15.45
N ASN A 239 -15.65 13.96 -15.18
CA ASN A 239 -15.95 14.98 -16.19
C ASN A 239 -14.78 15.97 -16.36
N THR A 240 -14.83 16.75 -17.45
CA THR A 240 -13.88 17.82 -17.75
C THR A 240 -14.60 19.15 -17.86
N GLU A 241 -14.09 20.18 -17.20
CA GLU A 241 -14.57 21.57 -17.32
C GLU A 241 -14.18 22.20 -18.67
N LYS A 242 -14.75 23.34 -19.01
CA LYS A 242 -14.51 23.99 -20.31
C LYS A 242 -13.13 24.65 -20.37
N PRO A 243 -12.37 24.51 -21.48
CA PRO A 243 -11.08 25.18 -21.65
C PRO A 243 -11.28 26.70 -21.71
N PHE A 244 -10.28 27.45 -21.20
CA PHE A 244 -10.25 28.93 -21.15
C PHE A 244 -11.43 29.59 -20.41
N ARG A 245 -12.25 28.81 -19.71
CA ARG A 245 -13.41 29.25 -18.92
C ARG A 245 -13.44 28.65 -17.54
N ASN A 246 -12.28 28.38 -16.98
CA ASN A 246 -12.08 27.84 -15.65
C ASN A 246 -11.21 28.77 -14.81
N LYS A 247 -11.15 28.54 -13.51
CA LYS A 247 -10.65 29.53 -12.55
C LYS A 247 -9.15 29.76 -12.62
N PHE A 248 -8.36 28.75 -12.95
CA PHE A 248 -6.91 28.78 -12.73
C PHE A 248 -6.08 28.61 -14.00
N TRP A 249 -6.66 28.60 -15.21
CA TRP A 249 -5.90 28.39 -16.45
C TRP A 249 -4.84 29.47 -16.67
N ASP A 250 -5.14 30.74 -16.34
CA ASP A 250 -4.27 31.92 -16.50
C ASP A 250 -3.80 32.52 -15.16
N GLN A 251 -3.98 31.81 -14.03
CA GLN A 251 -3.53 32.27 -12.73
C GLN A 251 -2.10 31.82 -12.44
N PHE A 252 -1.17 32.76 -12.17
CA PHE A 252 0.23 32.53 -11.84
C PHE A 252 0.65 33.17 -10.51
N GLU A 253 -0.29 33.43 -9.62
CA GLU A 253 0.00 33.89 -8.26
C GLU A 253 0.81 32.84 -7.50
N LYS A 254 1.80 33.29 -6.68
CA LYS A 254 2.63 32.41 -5.86
C LYS A 254 1.79 31.71 -4.80
N GLY A 255 1.86 30.36 -4.76
CA GLY A 255 1.09 29.55 -3.82
C GLY A 255 1.03 28.08 -4.25
N ILE A 256 0.18 27.31 -3.56
CA ILE A 256 -0.03 25.86 -3.85
C ILE A 256 -1.47 25.60 -4.29
N TYR A 257 -1.64 24.52 -5.01
CA TYR A 257 -2.92 23.96 -5.42
C TYR A 257 -3.16 22.66 -4.67
N VAL A 258 -4.26 22.57 -3.94
CA VAL A 258 -4.64 21.44 -3.11
C VAL A 258 -5.89 20.75 -3.68
N ASP A 259 -6.07 19.45 -3.40
CA ASP A 259 -7.30 18.72 -3.73
C ASP A 259 -8.51 19.44 -3.10
N ILE A 260 -9.52 19.76 -3.89
CA ILE A 260 -10.74 20.42 -3.41
C ILE A 260 -11.53 19.58 -2.40
N VAL A 261 -11.39 18.26 -2.44
CA VAL A 261 -12.08 17.29 -1.59
C VAL A 261 -11.41 17.14 -0.22
N THR A 262 -10.09 16.94 -0.22
CA THR A 262 -9.33 16.59 1.00
C THR A 262 -8.48 17.73 1.54
N GLY A 263 -8.14 18.70 0.71
CA GLY A 263 -7.15 19.74 1.04
C GLY A 263 -5.71 19.28 0.90
N GLU A 264 -5.44 18.06 0.43
CA GLU A 264 -4.08 17.54 0.24
C GLU A 264 -3.32 18.35 -0.82
N PRO A 265 -2.08 18.81 -0.53
CA PRO A 265 -1.25 19.54 -1.50
C PRO A 265 -0.89 18.68 -2.71
N LEU A 266 -1.13 19.22 -3.91
CA LEU A 266 -0.91 18.50 -5.17
C LEU A 266 0.15 19.17 -6.05
N PHE A 267 0.02 20.50 -6.28
CA PHE A 267 0.89 21.21 -7.22
C PHE A 267 1.34 22.56 -6.65
N SER A 268 2.53 23.00 -7.06
CA SER A 268 3.09 24.31 -6.76
C SER A 268 2.93 25.26 -7.95
N SER A 269 2.70 26.55 -7.68
CA SER A 269 2.78 27.58 -8.72
C SER A 269 4.16 27.71 -9.36
N SER A 270 5.21 27.27 -8.67
CA SER A 270 6.58 27.25 -9.22
C SER A 270 6.74 26.24 -10.36
N ASP A 271 5.88 25.21 -10.40
CA ASP A 271 5.89 24.17 -11.44
C ASP A 271 4.80 24.41 -12.51
N LYS A 272 4.01 25.50 -12.37
CA LYS A 272 2.97 25.88 -13.31
C LYS A 272 3.56 26.63 -14.51
N PHE A 273 3.13 26.29 -15.73
CA PHE A 273 3.56 26.96 -16.94
C PHE A 273 2.39 27.23 -17.90
N GLU A 274 2.62 28.13 -18.86
CA GLU A 274 1.65 28.46 -19.89
C GLU A 274 1.75 27.45 -21.05
N SER A 275 0.71 26.65 -21.23
CA SER A 275 0.70 25.54 -22.22
C SER A 275 -0.30 25.72 -23.35
N GLY A 276 -1.03 26.86 -23.39
CA GLY A 276 -2.07 27.10 -24.41
C GLY A 276 -3.23 26.11 -24.43
N CYS A 277 -3.28 25.11 -23.52
CA CYS A 277 -4.32 24.06 -23.51
C CYS A 277 -5.67 24.52 -22.94
N GLY A 278 -5.70 25.63 -22.22
CA GLY A 278 -6.92 26.21 -21.63
C GLY A 278 -7.27 25.67 -20.24
N TRP A 279 -6.40 24.89 -19.62
CA TRP A 279 -6.46 24.42 -18.24
C TRP A 279 -5.14 24.68 -17.52
N PRO A 280 -5.12 24.69 -16.16
CA PRO A 280 -3.87 24.72 -15.41
C PRO A 280 -2.93 23.60 -15.84
N ALA A 281 -1.69 23.97 -16.19
CA ALA A 281 -0.66 23.03 -16.63
C ALA A 281 0.54 23.08 -15.67
N PHE A 282 0.97 21.92 -15.19
CA PHE A 282 2.10 21.77 -14.28
C PHE A 282 3.12 20.78 -14.85
N SER A 283 4.40 21.04 -14.60
CA SER A 283 5.50 20.16 -15.06
C SER A 283 5.69 18.95 -14.15
N LYS A 284 5.26 19.03 -12.89
CA LYS A 284 5.29 17.94 -11.89
C LYS A 284 4.35 18.24 -10.73
N PRO A 285 3.91 17.22 -9.95
CA PRO A 285 3.32 17.42 -8.64
C PRO A 285 4.38 17.89 -7.61
N ILE A 286 3.95 18.37 -6.42
CA ILE A 286 4.84 18.73 -5.29
C ILE A 286 5.67 17.50 -4.89
N GLU A 287 5.00 16.37 -4.75
CA GLU A 287 5.61 15.06 -4.52
C GLU A 287 5.01 14.07 -5.51
N ALA A 288 5.83 13.22 -6.14
CA ALA A 288 5.34 12.23 -7.10
C ALA A 288 4.21 11.34 -6.52
N PRO A 289 4.29 10.87 -5.26
CA PRO A 289 3.22 10.08 -4.67
C PRO A 289 1.93 10.84 -4.31
N ALA A 290 1.86 12.17 -4.48
CA ALA A 290 0.63 12.94 -4.22
C ALA A 290 -0.46 12.67 -5.26
N VAL A 291 -0.09 12.10 -6.41
CA VAL A 291 -1.01 11.75 -7.50
C VAL A 291 -0.86 10.30 -7.89
N VAL A 292 -1.93 9.74 -8.45
CA VAL A 292 -1.97 8.37 -9.00
C VAL A 292 -2.28 8.46 -10.48
N GLU A 293 -1.49 7.77 -11.29
CA GLU A 293 -1.67 7.68 -12.73
C GLU A 293 -2.36 6.37 -13.11
N LYS A 294 -3.39 6.45 -13.97
CA LYS A 294 -4.17 5.30 -14.43
C LYS A 294 -4.42 5.39 -15.92
N GLU A 295 -4.36 4.26 -16.63
CA GLU A 295 -4.72 4.23 -18.05
C GLU A 295 -6.21 4.56 -18.25
N ASP A 296 -6.50 5.56 -19.08
CA ASP A 296 -7.84 5.95 -19.51
C ASP A 296 -8.04 5.59 -20.99
N ARG A 297 -9.00 4.71 -21.25
CA ARG A 297 -9.40 4.27 -22.60
C ARG A 297 -10.75 4.82 -23.02
N SER A 298 -11.28 5.80 -22.33
CA SER A 298 -12.57 6.40 -22.64
C SER A 298 -12.54 7.12 -24.00
N PHE A 299 -13.69 7.23 -24.63
CA PHE A 299 -13.90 7.90 -25.93
C PHE A 299 -13.00 7.40 -27.07
N GLY A 300 -12.49 6.16 -26.99
CA GLY A 300 -11.60 5.59 -28.01
C GLY A 300 -10.19 6.17 -28.03
N MET A 301 -9.81 6.96 -27.02
CA MET A 301 -8.47 7.50 -26.81
C MET A 301 -7.69 6.65 -25.81
N ARG A 302 -6.36 6.69 -25.90
CA ARG A 302 -5.48 6.13 -24.87
C ARG A 302 -4.72 7.27 -24.22
N ARG A 303 -5.05 7.55 -22.97
CA ARG A 303 -4.48 8.64 -22.17
C ARG A 303 -4.09 8.12 -20.79
N THR A 304 -3.34 8.90 -20.04
CA THR A 304 -3.05 8.64 -18.64
C THR A 304 -3.84 9.63 -17.77
N GLU A 305 -4.87 9.12 -17.08
CA GLU A 305 -5.64 9.86 -16.09
C GLU A 305 -4.78 10.13 -14.86
N VAL A 306 -4.95 11.32 -14.27
CA VAL A 306 -4.33 11.72 -13.00
C VAL A 306 -5.41 11.88 -11.95
N ARG A 307 -5.23 11.20 -10.82
CA ARG A 307 -6.13 11.28 -9.65
C ARG A 307 -5.35 11.69 -8.41
N SER A 308 -6.00 12.34 -7.43
CA SER A 308 -5.38 12.56 -6.12
C SER A 308 -5.28 11.26 -5.35
N ARG A 309 -4.18 11.05 -4.61
CA ARG A 309 -3.94 9.78 -3.88
C ARG A 309 -4.94 9.53 -2.77
N THR A 310 -5.21 10.54 -1.92
CA THR A 310 -6.10 10.40 -0.74
C THR A 310 -7.56 10.60 -1.10
N GLY A 311 -7.90 11.62 -1.90
CA GLY A 311 -9.27 11.93 -2.30
C GLY A 311 -9.83 10.99 -3.35
N ASP A 312 -8.96 10.35 -4.13
CA ASP A 312 -9.31 9.64 -5.36
C ASP A 312 -10.17 10.52 -6.30
N SER A 313 -9.88 11.82 -6.29
CA SER A 313 -10.52 12.81 -7.15
C SER A 313 -9.93 12.73 -8.55
N HIS A 314 -10.77 12.67 -9.58
CA HIS A 314 -10.30 12.89 -10.94
C HIS A 314 -9.75 14.32 -11.05
N LEU A 315 -8.47 14.45 -11.39
CA LEU A 315 -7.80 15.75 -11.55
C LEU A 315 -7.71 16.17 -13.01
N GLY A 316 -7.41 15.26 -13.90
CA GLY A 316 -7.17 15.50 -15.31
C GLY A 316 -6.33 14.41 -15.94
N HIS A 317 -5.38 14.80 -16.81
CA HIS A 317 -4.51 13.86 -17.53
C HIS A 317 -3.07 14.35 -17.57
N VAL A 318 -2.14 13.42 -17.68
CA VAL A 318 -0.72 13.71 -17.91
C VAL A 318 -0.35 13.36 -19.35
N PHE A 319 0.48 14.20 -19.96
CA PHE A 319 0.99 14.07 -21.31
C PHE A 319 2.51 14.10 -21.29
N THR A 320 3.13 13.24 -22.08
CA THR A 320 4.60 13.18 -22.28
C THR A 320 4.99 13.78 -23.62
N ASN A 321 6.27 14.14 -23.75
CA ASN A 321 6.82 14.77 -24.96
C ASN A 321 6.16 16.12 -25.30
N ASP A 322 5.71 16.88 -24.31
CA ASP A 322 5.15 18.21 -24.50
C ASP A 322 6.31 19.24 -24.68
N PRO A 323 6.41 19.91 -25.85
CA PRO A 323 7.51 20.82 -26.12
C PRO A 323 7.43 22.14 -25.33
N GLU A 324 6.28 22.49 -24.77
CA GLU A 324 6.08 23.71 -23.97
C GLU A 324 6.43 23.48 -22.50
N SER A 325 6.53 22.19 -22.08
CA SER A 325 6.88 21.83 -20.71
C SER A 325 8.39 21.91 -20.47
N PRO A 326 8.86 22.45 -19.34
CA PRO A 326 10.27 22.50 -18.98
C PRO A 326 10.98 21.13 -18.95
N ASN A 327 10.25 20.06 -18.70
CA ASN A 327 10.77 18.68 -18.58
C ASN A 327 10.11 17.69 -19.56
N GLY A 328 9.31 18.19 -20.51
CA GLY A 328 8.60 17.35 -21.46
C GLY A 328 7.33 16.67 -20.91
N ILE A 329 6.95 16.94 -19.64
CA ILE A 329 5.76 16.35 -18.99
C ILE A 329 4.77 17.46 -18.68
N ARG A 330 3.51 17.26 -19.05
CA ARG A 330 2.44 18.21 -18.72
C ARG A 330 1.29 17.53 -18.01
N TYR A 331 1.10 17.89 -16.74
CA TYR A 331 -0.10 17.61 -15.98
C TYR A 331 -1.15 18.67 -16.32
N CYS A 332 -2.18 18.30 -17.10
CA CYS A 332 -3.27 19.16 -17.52
C CYS A 332 -4.46 18.91 -16.58
N ILE A 333 -4.69 19.84 -15.66
CA ILE A 333 -5.53 19.63 -14.47
C ILE A 333 -6.75 20.52 -14.51
N ASN A 334 -7.93 19.98 -14.15
CA ASN A 334 -9.15 20.75 -14.02
C ASN A 334 -9.08 21.73 -12.82
N SER A 335 -9.36 22.99 -13.04
CA SER A 335 -9.48 23.98 -11.94
C SER A 335 -10.55 23.59 -10.93
N ALA A 336 -11.62 22.95 -11.39
CA ALA A 336 -12.72 22.49 -10.54
C ALA A 336 -12.31 21.43 -9.52
N ALA A 337 -11.21 20.70 -9.78
CA ALA A 337 -10.63 19.73 -8.87
C ALA A 337 -9.68 20.35 -7.82
N LEU A 338 -9.39 21.64 -7.94
CA LEU A 338 -8.37 22.32 -7.16
C LEU A 338 -8.93 23.45 -6.28
N ARG A 339 -8.26 23.67 -5.14
CA ARG A 339 -8.35 24.90 -4.34
C ARG A 339 -6.96 25.54 -4.31
N PHE A 340 -6.89 26.84 -4.61
CA PHE A 340 -5.63 27.59 -4.54
C PHE A 340 -5.44 28.20 -3.17
N ILE A 341 -4.24 28.06 -2.61
CA ILE A 341 -3.79 28.66 -1.35
C ILE A 341 -2.66 29.65 -1.69
N PRO A 342 -2.92 30.97 -1.59
CA PRO A 342 -1.89 31.97 -1.79
C PRO A 342 -0.73 31.81 -0.81
N TYR A 343 0.50 32.05 -1.26
CA TYR A 343 1.72 31.95 -0.43
C TYR A 343 1.57 32.70 0.91
N ALA A 344 1.02 33.92 0.89
CA ALA A 344 0.81 34.73 2.09
C ALA A 344 -0.14 34.10 3.11
N LYS A 345 -0.98 33.12 2.71
CA LYS A 345 -1.94 32.44 3.57
C LYS A 345 -1.55 31.01 3.92
N MET A 346 -0.51 30.48 3.34
CA MET A 346 -0.11 29.07 3.55
C MET A 346 0.10 28.73 5.03
N LYS A 347 0.76 29.63 5.77
CA LYS A 347 1.00 29.42 7.21
C LYS A 347 -0.30 29.39 8.00
N ASP A 348 -1.21 30.31 7.74
CA ASP A 348 -2.48 30.45 8.46
C ASP A 348 -3.47 29.33 8.13
N GLU A 349 -3.38 28.76 6.94
CA GLU A 349 -4.19 27.62 6.48
C GLU A 349 -3.56 26.24 6.75
N GLY A 350 -2.45 26.18 7.51
CA GLY A 350 -1.84 24.92 7.94
C GLY A 350 -0.76 24.36 6.99
N TYR A 351 -0.45 25.07 5.89
CA TYR A 351 0.55 24.62 4.88
C TYR A 351 1.92 25.29 5.07
N GLY A 352 2.21 25.83 6.27
CA GLY A 352 3.46 26.51 6.56
C GLY A 352 4.71 25.66 6.35
N TYR A 353 4.61 24.34 6.46
CA TYR A 353 5.68 23.38 6.23
C TYR A 353 6.13 23.26 4.77
N LEU A 354 5.37 23.82 3.82
CA LEU A 354 5.67 23.85 2.40
C LEU A 354 6.22 25.19 1.91
N LEU A 355 6.54 26.16 2.80
CA LEU A 355 7.05 27.47 2.40
C LEU A 355 8.40 27.39 1.68
N ASP A 356 9.24 26.42 2.07
CA ASP A 356 10.58 26.18 1.48
C ASP A 356 10.51 25.75 -0.01
N LEU A 357 9.33 25.36 -0.52
CA LEU A 357 9.14 25.12 -1.97
C LEU A 357 9.38 26.36 -2.84
N PHE A 358 9.44 27.54 -2.22
CA PHE A 358 9.48 28.82 -2.90
C PHE A 358 10.76 29.63 -2.64
N ASP A 359 11.73 29.06 -1.93
CA ASP A 359 13.03 29.69 -1.60
C ASP A 359 14.12 29.53 -2.67
#